data_21d283b270d0d7ad3a47b939984bd61e
#
_entry.id   21d283b270d0d7ad3a47b939984bd61e
#
_cell.length_a   1.000
_cell.length_b   1.000
_cell.length_c   1.000
_cell.angle_alpha   90.00
_cell.angle_beta   90.00
_cell.angle_gamma   90.00
#
_symmetry.space_group_name_H-M   'P 1'
#
loop_
_entity.id
_entity.type
_entity.pdbx_description
1 polymer ?
#
loop_
_entity_poly.entity_id
_entity_poly.type
_entity_poly.pdbx_seq_one_letter_code
_entity_poly.pdbx_strand_id
1 'polypeptide(L)'
;KGLFSDWVPKPVQLLMMVLLLIVVMPLGGVYVGNISFMVGGTGVIQEYFVWANYATTIGMGACMPVVMRMKMRFKVRDKVVVLLLLLGMLSYVNSTTAIPMVIVMTSLVIGFMKMMITIELFLPLMVMLGGRGIFYGVFYTFVLILNQVSAYYAVQVSIEYNFQQFFVLASVLCFALALLCWVFMHDKYFALKVPLHYIDWLSILLFVSTFMFSAYVLSFGKQQDWLNSKNIINASIAAFVSFALLAIRQMTLKRPYISFNIFTKSNVLNGLFMLLCLGMFLGTTSLQNIFSVGVLGYDQLTNAKLNLMMSPGILLAGIVAVFWFKKERPLKMFIFSGFAAMTAYAVIMYFSMVLEFNYENWYLPMFLKGFGMG
;
A
#
# COMPACT_ATOMS: atom_id res chain seq x y z
N LYS A 1 26.94 6.85 -6.78
CA LYS A 1 27.18 7.20 -5.36
C LYS A 1 26.11 6.53 -4.52
N GLY A 2 26.52 5.80 -3.43
CA GLY A 2 25.59 5.06 -2.56
C GLY A 2 24.67 5.99 -1.77
N LEU A 3 23.60 5.39 -1.21
CA LEU A 3 22.64 6.06 -0.33
C LEU A 3 23.26 6.36 1.05
N PHE A 4 24.22 5.54 1.45
CA PHE A 4 24.89 5.56 2.75
C PHE A 4 26.32 6.12 2.66
N SER A 5 26.83 6.53 3.79
CA SER A 5 28.22 7.04 3.91
C SER A 5 29.24 5.96 3.55
N ASP A 6 30.39 6.38 2.99
CA ASP A 6 31.40 5.47 2.45
C ASP A 6 32.05 4.55 3.51
N TRP A 7 31.99 4.93 4.80
CA TRP A 7 32.48 4.13 5.93
C TRP A 7 31.56 2.99 6.34
N VAL A 8 30.27 2.95 5.84
CA VAL A 8 29.29 1.95 6.21
C VAL A 8 29.49 0.69 5.36
N PRO A 9 29.73 -0.50 5.97
CA PRO A 9 29.87 -1.75 5.23
C PRO A 9 28.61 -2.13 4.44
N LYS A 10 28.78 -2.76 3.27
CA LYS A 10 27.65 -3.18 2.40
C LYS A 10 26.55 -4.01 3.12
N PRO A 11 26.88 -4.97 4.00
CA PRO A 11 25.84 -5.70 4.74
C PRO A 11 24.99 -4.79 5.64
N VAL A 12 25.64 -3.80 6.29
CA VAL A 12 24.92 -2.83 7.14
C VAL A 12 24.02 -1.93 6.30
N GLN A 13 24.48 -1.50 5.11
CA GLN A 13 23.64 -0.74 4.17
C GLN A 13 22.39 -1.53 3.78
N LEU A 14 22.52 -2.82 3.45
CA LEU A 14 21.40 -3.69 3.12
C LEU A 14 20.46 -3.85 4.31
N LEU A 15 21.00 -4.12 5.51
CA LEU A 15 20.22 -4.22 6.73
C LEU A 15 19.40 -2.96 7.00
N MET A 16 20.01 -1.78 6.88
CA MET A 16 19.32 -0.49 7.05
C MET A 16 18.21 -0.28 6.03
N MET A 17 18.42 -0.66 4.76
CA MET A 17 17.36 -0.57 3.74
C MET A 17 16.20 -1.53 4.05
N VAL A 18 16.49 -2.74 4.50
CA VAL A 18 15.47 -3.72 4.90
C VAL A 18 14.70 -3.23 6.12
N LEU A 19 15.39 -2.69 7.14
CA LEU A 19 14.73 -2.11 8.32
C LEU A 19 13.83 -0.93 7.95
N LEU A 20 14.28 -0.05 7.05
CA LEU A 20 13.44 1.04 6.54
C LEU A 20 12.18 0.51 5.86
N LEU A 21 12.29 -0.54 5.05
CA LEU A 21 11.13 -1.15 4.40
C LEU A 21 10.20 -1.81 5.41
N ILE A 22 10.73 -2.54 6.40
CA ILE A 22 9.93 -3.21 7.44
C ILE A 22 9.07 -2.20 8.21
N VAL A 23 9.61 -1.04 8.53
CA VAL A 23 8.87 -0.04 9.31
C VAL A 23 7.96 0.80 8.40
N VAL A 24 8.47 1.28 7.26
CA VAL A 24 7.77 2.27 6.42
C VAL A 24 6.64 1.63 5.58
N MET A 25 6.84 0.40 5.06
CA MET A 25 5.86 -0.21 4.17
C MET A 25 4.51 -0.49 4.83
N PRO A 26 4.44 -1.03 6.06
CA PRO A 26 3.16 -1.27 6.72
C PRO A 26 2.45 0.00 7.18
N LEU A 27 3.18 1.14 7.33
CA LEU A 27 2.59 2.37 7.85
C LEU A 27 1.33 2.80 7.08
N GLY A 28 0.29 3.10 7.85
CA GLY A 28 -0.96 3.65 7.37
C GLY A 28 -1.63 4.45 8.49
N GLY A 29 -2.67 5.20 8.17
CA GLY A 29 -3.52 5.81 9.21
C GLY A 29 -4.48 4.79 9.80
N VAL A 30 -4.63 3.65 9.13
CA VAL A 30 -5.46 2.52 9.57
C VAL A 30 -4.76 1.23 9.14
N TYR A 31 -4.78 0.24 10.02
CA TYR A 31 -4.37 -1.13 9.70
C TYR A 31 -5.61 -1.98 9.52
N VAL A 32 -5.74 -2.64 8.39
CA VAL A 32 -6.96 -3.39 8.02
C VAL A 32 -7.36 -4.41 9.09
N GLY A 33 -6.39 -5.09 9.69
CA GLY A 33 -6.65 -6.03 10.79
C GLY A 33 -7.19 -5.39 12.07
N ASN A 34 -6.97 -4.08 12.28
CA ASN A 34 -7.37 -3.37 13.50
C ASN A 34 -8.70 -2.63 13.39
N ILE A 35 -9.35 -2.64 12.23
CA ILE A 35 -10.56 -1.83 12.01
C ILE A 35 -11.63 -2.13 13.07
N SER A 36 -11.87 -3.39 13.37
CA SER A 36 -12.87 -3.79 14.39
C SER A 36 -12.54 -3.24 15.77
N PHE A 37 -11.27 -3.26 16.17
CA PHE A 37 -10.79 -2.72 17.45
C PHE A 37 -10.87 -1.18 17.46
N MET A 38 -10.57 -0.53 16.35
CA MET A 38 -10.69 0.92 16.21
C MET A 38 -12.15 1.37 16.31
N VAL A 39 -13.07 0.66 15.66
CA VAL A 39 -14.53 0.90 15.78
C VAL A 39 -14.98 0.78 17.23
N GLY A 40 -14.62 -0.33 17.89
CA GLY A 40 -14.97 -0.56 19.29
C GLY A 40 -14.36 0.45 20.27
N GLY A 41 -13.11 0.86 20.05
CA GLY A 41 -12.39 1.76 20.94
C GLY A 41 -12.69 3.25 20.75
N THR A 42 -13.08 3.67 19.53
CA THR A 42 -13.35 5.08 19.21
C THR A 42 -14.84 5.41 19.07
N GLY A 43 -15.70 4.40 18.91
CA GLY A 43 -17.12 4.58 18.57
C GLY A 43 -17.38 5.13 17.17
N VAL A 44 -16.35 5.23 16.33
CA VAL A 44 -16.44 5.72 14.95
C VAL A 44 -16.88 4.58 14.03
N ILE A 45 -17.76 4.87 13.08
CA ILE A 45 -18.24 3.89 12.12
C ILE A 45 -17.14 3.39 11.19
N GLN A 46 -17.23 2.12 10.78
CA GLN A 46 -16.21 1.41 9.99
C GLN A 46 -15.85 2.10 8.67
N GLU A 47 -16.81 2.74 8.03
CA GLU A 47 -16.68 3.38 6.72
C GLU A 47 -15.59 4.47 6.69
N TYR A 48 -15.40 5.22 7.79
CA TYR A 48 -14.30 6.18 7.90
C TYR A 48 -12.93 5.51 7.86
N PHE A 49 -12.77 4.35 8.48
CA PHE A 49 -11.51 3.61 8.47
C PHE A 49 -11.23 2.99 7.11
N VAL A 50 -12.28 2.52 6.41
CA VAL A 50 -12.16 2.06 5.02
C VAL A 50 -11.75 3.23 4.12
N TRP A 51 -12.37 4.39 4.27
CA TRP A 51 -12.00 5.60 3.53
C TRP A 51 -10.57 6.06 3.83
N ALA A 52 -10.12 6.00 5.09
CA ALA A 52 -8.74 6.29 5.48
C ALA A 52 -7.73 5.33 4.85
N ASN A 53 -8.07 4.05 4.70
CA ASN A 53 -7.24 3.08 4.00
C ASN A 53 -7.10 3.41 2.50
N TYR A 54 -8.19 3.80 1.84
CA TYR A 54 -8.13 4.33 0.47
C TYR A 54 -7.31 5.62 0.39
N ALA A 55 -7.44 6.53 1.36
CA ALA A 55 -6.67 7.76 1.42
C ALA A 55 -5.15 7.49 1.45
N THR A 56 -4.69 6.47 2.18
CA THR A 56 -3.28 6.06 2.17
C THR A 56 -2.81 5.68 0.76
N THR A 57 -3.60 4.89 0.03
CA THR A 57 -3.29 4.48 -1.35
C THR A 57 -3.30 5.66 -2.33
N ILE A 58 -4.28 6.56 -2.18
CA ILE A 58 -4.38 7.79 -2.98
C ILE A 58 -3.15 8.69 -2.75
N GLY A 59 -2.72 8.83 -1.50
CA GLY A 59 -1.50 9.56 -1.15
C GLY A 59 -0.25 8.97 -1.81
N MET A 60 -0.12 7.64 -1.84
CA MET A 60 0.97 6.95 -2.55
C MET A 60 0.95 7.26 -4.04
N GLY A 61 -0.22 7.21 -4.69
CA GLY A 61 -0.40 7.53 -6.10
C GLY A 61 -0.06 8.99 -6.41
N ALA A 62 -0.50 9.92 -5.57
CA ALA A 62 -0.23 11.35 -5.71
C ALA A 62 1.26 11.70 -5.62
N CYS A 63 2.05 10.93 -4.90
CA CYS A 63 3.48 11.13 -4.76
C CYS A 63 4.27 10.80 -6.04
N MET A 64 3.83 9.82 -6.83
CA MET A 64 4.60 9.23 -7.95
C MET A 64 5.19 10.25 -8.94
N PRO A 65 4.43 11.21 -9.49
CA PRO A 65 4.99 12.16 -10.45
C PRO A 65 5.90 13.23 -9.82
N VAL A 66 5.78 13.42 -8.50
CA VAL A 66 6.51 14.47 -7.76
C VAL A 66 7.85 13.97 -7.24
N VAL A 67 7.94 12.69 -6.90
CA VAL A 67 9.06 12.09 -6.18
C VAL A 67 10.40 12.33 -6.86
N MET A 68 10.49 12.22 -8.20
CA MET A 68 11.75 12.42 -8.93
C MET A 68 12.28 13.85 -8.80
N ARG A 69 11.40 14.85 -8.79
CA ARG A 69 11.80 16.25 -8.62
C ARG A 69 12.24 16.55 -7.18
N MET A 70 11.52 16.01 -6.22
CA MET A 70 11.88 16.10 -4.81
C MET A 70 13.22 15.41 -4.53
N LYS A 71 13.47 14.27 -5.19
CA LYS A 71 14.74 13.54 -5.11
C LYS A 71 15.94 14.36 -5.59
N MET A 72 15.77 15.17 -6.63
CA MET A 72 16.84 16.02 -7.20
C MET A 72 17.02 17.32 -6.41
N ARG A 73 16.01 17.79 -5.68
CA ARG A 73 16.05 19.09 -4.99
C ARG A 73 16.67 19.03 -3.61
N PHE A 74 16.37 17.98 -2.85
CA PHE A 74 16.78 17.86 -1.45
C PHE A 74 17.91 16.86 -1.29
N LYS A 75 18.74 17.07 -0.26
CA LYS A 75 19.72 16.07 0.17
C LYS A 75 19.01 14.81 0.62
N VAL A 76 19.57 13.65 0.31
CA VAL A 76 18.91 12.36 0.58
C VAL A 76 18.71 12.16 2.08
N ARG A 77 19.75 12.38 2.89
CA ARG A 77 19.68 12.24 4.35
C ARG A 77 18.60 13.12 4.96
N ASP A 78 18.66 14.43 4.71
CA ASP A 78 17.77 15.39 5.34
C ASP A 78 16.30 15.09 4.97
N LYS A 79 16.04 14.73 3.71
CA LYS A 79 14.72 14.36 3.24
C LYS A 79 14.18 13.12 3.95
N VAL A 80 14.96 12.03 4.00
CA VAL A 80 14.51 10.77 4.63
C VAL A 80 14.29 10.97 6.12
N VAL A 81 15.19 11.68 6.81
CA VAL A 81 15.05 11.96 8.25
C VAL A 81 13.81 12.78 8.53
N VAL A 82 13.57 13.87 7.79
CA VAL A 82 12.36 14.71 7.98
C VAL A 82 11.09 13.91 7.70
N LEU A 83 11.08 13.10 6.65
CA LEU A 83 9.93 12.26 6.32
C LEU A 83 9.65 11.22 7.42
N LEU A 84 10.68 10.59 7.99
CA LEU A 84 10.53 9.64 9.10
C LEU A 84 10.03 10.32 10.39
N LEU A 85 10.53 11.51 10.71
CA LEU A 85 10.05 12.29 11.85
C LEU A 85 8.57 12.66 11.68
N LEU A 86 8.17 13.12 10.50
CA LEU A 86 6.79 13.44 10.20
C LEU A 86 5.88 12.19 10.23
N LEU A 87 6.34 11.05 9.68
CA LEU A 87 5.61 9.77 9.77
C LEU A 87 5.43 9.32 11.23
N GLY A 88 6.46 9.46 12.05
CA GLY A 88 6.38 9.18 13.49
C GLY A 88 5.37 10.08 14.20
N MET A 89 5.39 11.39 13.93
CA MET A 89 4.42 12.34 14.49
C MET A 89 2.98 12.02 14.06
N LEU A 90 2.75 11.74 12.77
CA LEU A 90 1.42 11.41 12.27
C LEU A 90 0.89 10.08 12.83
N SER A 91 1.77 9.07 12.97
CA SER A 91 1.41 7.82 13.65
C SER A 91 1.03 8.05 15.11
N TYR A 92 1.75 8.91 15.83
CA TYR A 92 1.41 9.29 17.19
C TYR A 92 0.06 10.04 17.26
N VAL A 93 -0.20 10.96 16.35
CA VAL A 93 -1.52 11.63 16.25
C VAL A 93 -2.64 10.61 16.07
N ASN A 94 -2.45 9.62 15.21
CA ASN A 94 -3.46 8.56 15.00
C ASN A 94 -3.64 7.65 16.23
N SER A 95 -2.65 7.56 17.13
CA SER A 95 -2.83 6.82 18.40
C SER A 95 -3.70 7.57 19.40
N THR A 96 -3.75 8.91 19.34
CA THR A 96 -4.41 9.73 20.36
C THR A 96 -5.75 10.33 19.90
N THR A 97 -6.00 10.37 18.59
CA THR A 97 -7.21 10.98 18.05
C THR A 97 -8.35 9.99 17.86
N ALA A 98 -9.57 10.44 18.18
CA ALA A 98 -10.81 9.74 17.82
C ALA A 98 -11.58 10.49 16.71
N ILE A 99 -11.04 11.58 16.16
CA ILE A 99 -11.71 12.38 15.13
C ILE A 99 -11.51 11.71 13.77
N PRO A 100 -12.60 11.19 13.11
CA PRO A 100 -12.47 10.39 11.90
C PRO A 100 -11.78 11.15 10.76
N MET A 101 -12.11 12.44 10.61
CA MET A 101 -11.55 13.25 9.51
C MET A 101 -10.04 13.48 9.65
N VAL A 102 -9.54 13.56 10.89
CA VAL A 102 -8.11 13.65 11.15
C VAL A 102 -7.42 12.38 10.72
N ILE A 103 -8.00 11.20 11.03
CA ILE A 103 -7.45 9.89 10.63
C ILE A 103 -7.41 9.77 9.09
N VAL A 104 -8.43 10.22 8.39
CA VAL A 104 -8.45 10.21 6.91
C VAL A 104 -7.37 11.12 6.33
N MET A 105 -7.23 12.34 6.83
CA MET A 105 -6.24 13.29 6.32
C MET A 105 -4.80 12.88 6.66
N THR A 106 -4.55 12.39 7.87
CA THR A 106 -3.24 11.85 8.24
C THR A 106 -2.88 10.63 7.40
N SER A 107 -3.84 9.75 7.08
CA SER A 107 -3.66 8.59 6.21
C SER A 107 -3.19 9.00 4.81
N LEU A 108 -3.81 10.04 4.23
CA LEU A 108 -3.40 10.58 2.92
C LEU A 108 -1.93 11.04 2.94
N VAL A 109 -1.56 11.80 3.96
CA VAL A 109 -0.21 12.34 4.11
C VAL A 109 0.80 11.22 4.39
N ILE A 110 0.48 10.24 5.24
CA ILE A 110 1.31 9.06 5.49
C ILE A 110 1.55 8.32 4.18
N GLY A 111 0.52 8.09 3.36
CA GLY A 111 0.65 7.44 2.06
C GLY A 111 1.63 8.17 1.14
N PHE A 112 1.52 9.49 1.03
CA PHE A 112 2.41 10.32 0.24
C PHE A 112 3.87 10.22 0.72
N MET A 113 4.11 10.36 2.03
CA MET A 113 5.45 10.35 2.62
C MET A 113 6.12 8.98 2.55
N LYS A 114 5.39 7.91 2.84
CA LYS A 114 5.96 6.56 2.77
C LYS A 114 6.38 6.19 1.35
N MET A 115 5.61 6.61 0.34
CA MET A 115 5.98 6.37 -1.05
C MET A 115 7.24 7.13 -1.45
N MET A 116 7.44 8.35 -0.95
CA MET A 116 8.69 9.08 -1.17
C MET A 116 9.92 8.32 -0.63
N ILE A 117 9.84 7.78 0.59
CA ILE A 117 10.94 6.99 1.17
C ILE A 117 11.16 5.71 0.37
N THR A 118 10.10 5.01 0.03
CA THR A 118 10.17 3.74 -0.72
C THR A 118 10.90 3.89 -2.06
N ILE A 119 10.59 4.94 -2.82
CA ILE A 119 11.24 5.18 -4.12
C ILE A 119 12.72 5.57 -3.96
N GLU A 120 13.11 6.18 -2.84
CA GLU A 120 14.55 6.40 -2.57
C GLU A 120 15.31 5.08 -2.46
N LEU A 121 14.69 4.04 -1.93
CA LEU A 121 15.31 2.74 -1.73
C LEU A 121 15.33 1.88 -3.00
N PHE A 122 14.45 2.15 -4.00
CA PHE A 122 14.31 1.32 -5.20
C PHE A 122 15.61 1.17 -5.98
N LEU A 123 16.26 2.28 -6.33
CA LEU A 123 17.46 2.25 -7.17
C LEU A 123 18.64 1.55 -6.48
N PRO A 124 18.99 1.87 -5.21
CA PRO A 124 20.03 1.16 -4.49
C PRO A 124 19.78 -0.33 -4.35
N LEU A 125 18.55 -0.71 -3.97
CA LEU A 125 18.18 -2.13 -3.84
C LEU A 125 18.24 -2.86 -5.18
N MET A 126 17.75 -2.26 -6.27
CA MET A 126 17.81 -2.85 -7.60
C MET A 126 19.26 -3.12 -8.04
N VAL A 127 20.18 -2.20 -7.74
CA VAL A 127 21.60 -2.38 -8.05
C VAL A 127 22.23 -3.47 -7.18
N MET A 128 21.89 -3.53 -5.90
CA MET A 128 22.41 -4.54 -4.96
C MET A 128 21.88 -5.95 -5.24
N LEU A 129 20.65 -6.09 -5.72
CA LEU A 129 20.01 -7.38 -6.02
C LEU A 129 20.32 -7.93 -7.42
N GLY A 130 21.16 -7.23 -8.21
CA GLY A 130 21.68 -7.77 -9.47
C GLY A 130 20.77 -7.62 -10.68
N GLY A 131 19.81 -6.70 -10.67
CA GLY A 131 19.04 -6.33 -11.85
C GLY A 131 17.53 -6.19 -11.64
N ARG A 132 16.86 -5.64 -12.65
CA ARG A 132 15.43 -5.27 -12.56
C ARG A 132 14.50 -6.45 -12.29
N GLY A 133 14.65 -7.56 -13.00
CA GLY A 133 13.76 -8.71 -12.86
C GLY A 133 13.85 -9.37 -11.48
N ILE A 134 15.06 -9.61 -10.98
CA ILE A 134 15.30 -10.17 -9.66
C ILE A 134 14.80 -9.20 -8.58
N PHE A 135 15.10 -7.91 -8.74
CA PHE A 135 14.63 -6.88 -7.81
C PHE A 135 13.10 -6.91 -7.63
N TYR A 136 12.34 -6.88 -8.73
CA TYR A 136 10.88 -6.89 -8.64
C TYR A 136 10.35 -8.16 -7.97
N GLY A 137 10.85 -9.34 -8.34
CA GLY A 137 10.46 -10.60 -7.70
C GLY A 137 10.71 -10.61 -6.20
N VAL A 138 11.90 -10.23 -5.76
CA VAL A 138 12.25 -10.21 -4.32
C VAL A 138 11.50 -9.10 -3.58
N PHE A 139 11.45 -7.88 -4.14
CA PHE A 139 10.86 -6.73 -3.49
C PHE A 139 9.36 -6.89 -3.27
N TYR A 140 8.60 -7.27 -4.31
CA TYR A 140 7.16 -7.45 -4.17
C TYR A 140 6.80 -8.61 -3.26
N THR A 141 7.51 -9.74 -3.36
CA THR A 141 7.35 -10.86 -2.43
C THR A 141 7.56 -10.42 -0.98
N PHE A 142 8.64 -9.68 -0.71
CA PHE A 142 8.94 -9.17 0.61
C PHE A 142 7.84 -8.22 1.12
N VAL A 143 7.39 -7.27 0.30
CA VAL A 143 6.34 -6.32 0.68
C VAL A 143 5.01 -7.01 0.94
N LEU A 144 4.62 -7.98 0.11
CA LEU A 144 3.37 -8.72 0.30
C LEU A 144 3.38 -9.53 1.60
N ILE A 145 4.47 -10.25 1.89
CA ILE A 145 4.61 -11.01 3.14
C ILE A 145 4.62 -10.06 4.34
N LEU A 146 5.35 -8.96 4.24
CA LEU A 146 5.43 -7.97 5.30
C LEU A 146 4.04 -7.38 5.64
N ASN A 147 3.20 -7.14 4.64
CA ASN A 147 1.83 -6.68 4.86
C ASN A 147 0.99 -7.71 5.62
N GLN A 148 1.11 -9.00 5.32
CA GLN A 148 0.40 -10.06 6.06
C GLN A 148 0.90 -10.18 7.51
N VAL A 149 2.22 -10.17 7.67
CA VAL A 149 2.86 -10.24 8.99
C VAL A 149 2.48 -9.04 9.85
N SER A 150 2.53 -7.83 9.29
CA SER A 150 2.17 -6.62 10.04
C SER A 150 0.69 -6.58 10.40
N ALA A 151 -0.21 -7.05 9.52
CA ALA A 151 -1.63 -7.16 9.82
C ALA A 151 -1.89 -8.15 10.97
N TYR A 152 -1.19 -9.28 10.99
CA TYR A 152 -1.28 -10.24 12.09
C TYR A 152 -0.80 -9.64 13.43
N TYR A 153 0.38 -9.01 13.45
CA TYR A 153 0.90 -8.38 14.66
C TYR A 153 0.05 -7.20 15.12
N ALA A 154 -0.55 -6.45 14.20
CA ALA A 154 -1.46 -5.38 14.54
C ALA A 154 -2.69 -5.90 15.32
N VAL A 155 -3.25 -7.04 14.91
CA VAL A 155 -4.35 -7.71 15.60
C VAL A 155 -3.89 -8.24 16.97
N GLN A 156 -2.74 -8.91 17.02
CA GLN A 156 -2.21 -9.47 18.26
C GLN A 156 -1.98 -8.38 19.32
N VAL A 157 -1.30 -7.29 18.96
CA VAL A 157 -1.06 -6.16 19.87
C VAL A 157 -2.39 -5.51 20.31
N SER A 158 -3.40 -5.45 19.42
CA SER A 158 -4.70 -4.88 19.79
C SER A 158 -5.48 -5.74 20.77
N ILE A 159 -5.28 -7.06 20.76
CA ILE A 159 -5.89 -8.00 21.73
C ILE A 159 -5.17 -7.94 23.07
N GLU A 160 -3.84 -7.95 23.06
CA GLU A 160 -3.02 -8.00 24.28
C GLU A 160 -3.01 -6.67 25.05
N TYR A 161 -3.07 -5.57 24.33
CA TYR A 161 -3.02 -4.22 24.88
C TYR A 161 -4.20 -3.38 24.39
N ASN A 162 -3.95 -2.50 23.41
CA ASN A 162 -4.94 -1.66 22.74
C ASN A 162 -4.47 -1.39 21.32
N PHE A 163 -5.40 -1.09 20.40
CA PHE A 163 -5.05 -0.75 19.02
C PHE A 163 -4.12 0.48 18.91
N GLN A 164 -4.18 1.41 19.88
CA GLN A 164 -3.33 2.59 19.94
C GLN A 164 -1.85 2.25 20.11
N GLN A 165 -1.52 1.19 20.86
CA GLN A 165 -0.14 0.77 21.13
C GLN A 165 0.61 0.41 19.84
N PHE A 166 -0.08 -0.12 18.86
CA PHE A 166 0.55 -0.41 17.57
C PHE A 166 1.00 0.88 16.84
N PHE A 167 0.20 1.95 16.91
CA PHE A 167 0.58 3.26 16.36
C PHE A 167 1.71 3.92 17.15
N VAL A 168 1.72 3.78 18.48
CA VAL A 168 2.81 4.27 19.32
C VAL A 168 4.11 3.53 19.00
N LEU A 169 4.06 2.19 18.87
CA LEU A 169 5.22 1.39 18.45
C LEU A 169 5.75 1.85 17.09
N ALA A 170 4.87 2.03 16.10
CA ALA A 170 5.24 2.53 14.78
C ALA A 170 5.90 3.91 14.86
N SER A 171 5.38 4.82 15.71
CA SER A 171 5.95 6.14 15.95
C SER A 171 7.37 6.06 16.52
N VAL A 172 7.57 5.26 17.57
CA VAL A 172 8.89 5.06 18.20
C VAL A 172 9.89 4.48 17.21
N LEU A 173 9.48 3.48 16.42
CA LEU A 173 10.35 2.89 15.39
C LEU A 173 10.72 3.91 14.31
N CYS A 174 9.80 4.79 13.89
CA CYS A 174 10.10 5.86 12.95
C CYS A 174 11.13 6.85 13.50
N PHE A 175 11.01 7.26 14.77
CA PHE A 175 11.98 8.15 15.41
C PHE A 175 13.34 7.49 15.57
N ALA A 176 13.39 6.22 15.98
CA ALA A 176 14.63 5.45 16.09
C ALA A 176 15.33 5.34 14.72
N LEU A 177 14.57 5.01 13.67
CA LEU A 177 15.11 4.96 12.30
C LEU A 177 15.55 6.33 11.78
N ALA A 178 14.88 7.41 12.16
CA ALA A 178 15.29 8.76 11.79
C ALA A 178 16.70 9.09 12.35
N LEU A 179 16.96 8.73 13.62
CA LEU A 179 18.28 8.86 14.25
C LEU A 179 19.33 8.00 13.55
N LEU A 180 19.03 6.74 13.26
CA LEU A 180 19.95 5.85 12.53
C LEU A 180 20.23 6.38 11.12
N CYS A 181 19.23 6.83 10.39
CA CYS A 181 19.41 7.40 9.07
C CYS A 181 20.26 8.69 9.10
N TRP A 182 20.10 9.51 10.14
CA TRP A 182 20.90 10.72 10.28
C TRP A 182 22.39 10.40 10.45
N VAL A 183 22.74 9.33 11.14
CA VAL A 183 24.12 8.90 11.37
C VAL A 183 24.69 8.19 10.13
N PHE A 184 23.96 7.26 9.53
CA PHE A 184 24.49 6.34 8.52
C PHE A 184 24.32 6.84 7.07
N MET A 185 23.33 7.72 6.79
CA MET A 185 23.06 8.18 5.43
C MET A 185 23.98 9.31 4.99
N HIS A 186 24.22 9.36 3.68
CA HIS A 186 25.14 10.34 3.08
C HIS A 186 24.50 11.73 2.94
N ASP A 187 25.23 12.76 3.34
CA ASP A 187 24.81 14.17 3.24
C ASP A 187 25.13 14.76 1.85
N LYS A 188 24.61 14.15 0.78
CA LYS A 188 24.83 14.63 -0.60
C LYS A 188 23.52 14.70 -1.39
N TYR A 189 23.57 15.54 -2.43
CA TYR A 189 22.50 15.57 -3.43
C TYR A 189 22.64 14.39 -4.39
N PHE A 190 21.51 13.87 -4.86
CA PHE A 190 21.48 12.77 -5.82
C PHE A 190 22.06 13.18 -7.18
N ALA A 191 21.71 14.40 -7.66
CA ALA A 191 22.13 14.96 -8.93
C ALA A 191 22.16 16.51 -8.88
N LEU A 192 22.13 17.16 -10.04
CA LEU A 192 21.99 18.61 -10.16
C LEU A 192 20.67 19.08 -9.54
N LYS A 193 20.71 20.22 -8.84
CA LYS A 193 19.50 20.82 -8.22
C LYS A 193 18.51 21.26 -9.28
N VAL A 194 17.31 20.73 -9.23
CA VAL A 194 16.19 21.11 -10.10
C VAL A 194 15.20 21.97 -9.34
N PRO A 195 14.74 23.11 -9.91
CA PRO A 195 13.76 23.95 -9.26
C PRO A 195 12.39 23.28 -9.12
N LEU A 196 11.70 23.56 -7.99
CA LEU A 196 10.38 22.97 -7.68
C LEU A 196 9.21 23.65 -8.41
N HIS A 197 9.40 24.83 -9.02
CA HIS A 197 8.32 25.59 -9.67
C HIS A 197 7.72 24.88 -10.91
N TYR A 198 8.32 23.79 -11.38
CA TYR A 198 7.74 22.94 -12.44
C TYR A 198 6.79 21.87 -11.93
N ILE A 199 6.50 21.80 -10.60
CA ILE A 199 5.52 20.87 -10.06
C ILE A 199 4.14 21.49 -10.19
N ASP A 200 3.23 20.77 -10.84
CA ASP A 200 1.84 21.19 -10.98
C ASP A 200 1.02 20.78 -9.75
N TRP A 201 1.08 21.61 -8.70
CA TRP A 201 0.37 21.39 -7.44
C TRP A 201 -1.15 21.34 -7.61
N LEU A 202 -1.69 22.12 -8.55
CA LEU A 202 -3.13 22.12 -8.80
C LEU A 202 -3.59 20.77 -9.38
N SER A 203 -2.83 20.17 -10.28
CA SER A 203 -3.14 18.83 -10.81
C SER A 203 -3.06 17.76 -9.73
N ILE A 204 -2.12 17.88 -8.78
CA ILE A 204 -2.05 16.98 -7.63
C ILE A 204 -3.32 17.12 -6.78
N LEU A 205 -3.72 18.34 -6.47
CA LEU A 205 -4.94 18.63 -5.70
C LEU A 205 -6.19 18.05 -6.38
N LEU A 206 -6.34 18.29 -7.69
CA LEU A 206 -7.45 17.73 -8.48
C LEU A 206 -7.44 16.21 -8.52
N PHE A 207 -6.26 15.60 -8.66
CA PHE A 207 -6.10 14.15 -8.59
C PHE A 207 -6.54 13.60 -7.22
N VAL A 208 -6.01 14.16 -6.15
CA VAL A 208 -6.38 13.76 -4.79
C VAL A 208 -7.88 13.96 -4.55
N SER A 209 -8.45 15.11 -4.92
CA SER A 209 -9.88 15.38 -4.76
C SER A 209 -10.76 14.39 -5.52
N THR A 210 -10.42 14.10 -6.78
CA THR A 210 -11.16 13.12 -7.61
C THR A 210 -11.23 11.76 -6.91
N PHE A 211 -10.08 11.24 -6.49
CA PHE A 211 -10.03 9.90 -5.90
C PHE A 211 -10.56 9.88 -4.44
N MET A 212 -10.38 10.95 -3.66
CA MET A 212 -10.93 11.04 -2.30
C MET A 212 -12.45 11.08 -2.30
N PHE A 213 -13.08 11.86 -3.20
CA PHE A 213 -14.55 11.88 -3.32
C PHE A 213 -15.08 10.54 -3.88
N SER A 214 -14.41 9.94 -4.85
CA SER A 214 -14.77 8.61 -5.35
C SER A 214 -14.67 7.54 -4.25
N ALA A 215 -13.61 7.57 -3.45
CA ALA A 215 -13.42 6.67 -2.32
C ALA A 215 -14.49 6.89 -1.22
N TYR A 216 -14.90 8.15 -0.99
CA TYR A 216 -16.02 8.46 -0.09
C TYR A 216 -17.32 7.81 -0.57
N VAL A 217 -17.66 7.99 -1.85
CA VAL A 217 -18.86 7.38 -2.45
C VAL A 217 -18.86 5.86 -2.30
N LEU A 218 -17.71 5.22 -2.57
CA LEU A 218 -17.56 3.76 -2.44
C LEU A 218 -17.63 3.27 -0.98
N SER A 219 -17.07 4.04 -0.05
CA SER A 219 -17.07 3.66 1.38
C SER A 219 -18.43 3.83 2.03
N PHE A 220 -19.11 4.93 1.77
CA PHE A 220 -20.35 5.31 2.43
C PHE A 220 -21.63 4.98 1.62
N GLY A 221 -21.50 4.58 0.36
CA GLY A 221 -22.62 4.39 -0.55
C GLY A 221 -23.70 3.44 0.02
N LYS A 222 -23.30 2.29 0.54
CA LYS A 222 -24.22 1.32 1.13
C LYS A 222 -24.91 1.87 2.38
N GLN A 223 -24.20 2.57 3.25
CA GLN A 223 -24.71 3.10 4.50
C GLN A 223 -25.71 4.25 4.28
N GLN A 224 -25.50 5.03 3.21
CA GLN A 224 -26.29 6.22 2.89
C GLN A 224 -27.25 6.00 1.72
N ASP A 225 -27.66 4.78 1.43
CA ASP A 225 -28.60 4.44 0.34
C ASP A 225 -28.23 4.99 -1.04
N TRP A 226 -26.94 5.03 -1.36
CA TRP A 226 -26.41 5.44 -2.66
C TRP A 226 -26.99 6.78 -3.14
N LEU A 227 -27.64 6.79 -4.30
CA LEU A 227 -28.17 8.00 -4.94
C LEU A 227 -29.38 8.65 -4.23
N ASN A 228 -29.88 8.06 -3.16
CA ASN A 228 -30.94 8.67 -2.34
C ASN A 228 -30.38 9.69 -1.33
N SER A 229 -29.07 9.65 -1.06
CA SER A 229 -28.41 10.58 -0.16
C SER A 229 -27.85 11.79 -0.89
N LYS A 230 -28.20 13.00 -0.41
CA LYS A 230 -27.63 14.25 -0.92
C LYS A 230 -26.10 14.30 -0.80
N ASN A 231 -25.54 13.72 0.26
CA ASN A 231 -24.09 13.69 0.46
C ASN A 231 -23.37 12.85 -0.61
N ILE A 232 -23.92 11.68 -0.94
CA ILE A 232 -23.37 10.81 -1.99
C ILE A 232 -23.49 11.48 -3.37
N ILE A 233 -24.63 12.11 -3.66
CA ILE A 233 -24.81 12.85 -4.92
C ILE A 233 -23.81 13.99 -5.01
N ASN A 234 -23.67 14.82 -3.96
CA ASN A 234 -22.71 15.93 -3.96
C ASN A 234 -21.27 15.45 -4.10
N ALA A 235 -20.88 14.37 -3.41
CA ALA A 235 -19.56 13.78 -3.53
C ALA A 235 -19.30 13.21 -4.95
N SER A 236 -20.32 12.59 -5.57
CA SER A 236 -20.23 12.08 -6.95
C SER A 236 -20.06 13.22 -7.95
N ILE A 237 -20.81 14.31 -7.79
CA ILE A 237 -20.67 15.52 -8.62
C ILE A 237 -19.28 16.12 -8.42
N ALA A 238 -18.80 16.26 -7.18
CA ALA A 238 -17.49 16.79 -6.86
C ALA A 238 -16.36 15.93 -7.47
N ALA A 239 -16.49 14.60 -7.40
CA ALA A 239 -15.55 13.67 -8.04
C ALA A 239 -15.52 13.86 -9.57
N PHE A 240 -16.68 13.95 -10.20
CA PHE A 240 -16.79 14.14 -11.66
C PHE A 240 -16.23 15.49 -12.10
N VAL A 241 -16.59 16.58 -11.41
CA VAL A 241 -16.08 17.92 -11.73
C VAL A 241 -14.57 18.00 -11.54
N SER A 242 -14.04 17.47 -10.44
CA SER A 242 -12.59 17.41 -10.19
C SER A 242 -11.86 16.60 -11.27
N PHE A 243 -12.43 15.47 -11.71
CA PHE A 243 -11.89 14.66 -12.79
C PHE A 243 -11.92 15.40 -14.14
N ALA A 244 -13.04 16.06 -14.47
CA ALA A 244 -13.15 16.83 -15.71
C ALA A 244 -12.14 17.98 -15.76
N LEU A 245 -12.00 18.72 -14.66
CA LEU A 245 -11.00 19.79 -14.54
C LEU A 245 -9.57 19.24 -14.65
N LEU A 246 -9.29 18.10 -14.00
CA LEU A 246 -8.01 17.42 -14.14
C LEU A 246 -7.75 17.03 -15.59
N ALA A 247 -8.72 16.42 -16.28
CA ALA A 247 -8.60 15.98 -17.67
C ALA A 247 -8.32 17.15 -18.62
N ILE A 248 -9.12 18.22 -18.54
CA ILE A 248 -8.93 19.43 -19.35
C ILE A 248 -7.52 20.00 -19.11
N ARG A 249 -7.11 20.10 -17.84
CA ARG A 249 -5.79 20.64 -17.49
C ARG A 249 -4.65 19.78 -18.03
N GLN A 250 -4.75 18.43 -17.93
CA GLN A 250 -3.72 17.52 -18.44
C GLN A 250 -3.59 17.58 -19.96
N MET A 251 -4.68 17.89 -20.68
CA MET A 251 -4.67 18.03 -22.14
C MET A 251 -4.07 19.37 -22.60
N THR A 252 -4.17 20.42 -21.77
CA THR A 252 -3.71 21.79 -22.13
C THR A 252 -2.26 22.06 -21.71
N LEU A 253 -1.73 21.37 -20.72
CA LEU A 253 -0.38 21.62 -20.21
C LEU A 253 0.71 21.03 -21.10
N LYS A 254 1.75 21.80 -21.37
CA LYS A 254 2.97 21.32 -22.08
C LYS A 254 3.72 20.21 -21.31
N ARG A 255 3.60 20.16 -20.00
CA ARG A 255 4.23 19.17 -19.10
C ARG A 255 3.18 18.66 -18.12
N PRO A 256 2.29 17.75 -18.55
CA PRO A 256 1.21 17.26 -17.72
C PRO A 256 1.73 16.45 -16.53
N TYR A 257 0.97 16.45 -15.44
CA TYR A 257 1.18 15.62 -14.28
C TYR A 257 1.05 14.13 -14.64
N ILE A 258 0.01 13.79 -15.43
CA ILE A 258 -0.19 12.48 -16.07
C ILE A 258 -0.40 12.70 -17.58
N SER A 259 0.42 12.08 -18.40
CA SER A 259 0.22 12.15 -19.85
C SER A 259 -0.87 11.17 -20.29
N PHE A 260 -2.01 11.68 -20.78
CA PHE A 260 -3.11 10.82 -21.27
C PHE A 260 -2.76 10.03 -22.54
N ASN A 261 -1.74 10.44 -23.28
CA ASN A 261 -1.24 9.67 -24.43
C ASN A 261 -0.74 8.26 -24.04
N ILE A 262 -0.50 8.00 -22.75
CA ILE A 262 -0.15 6.66 -22.26
C ILE A 262 -1.33 5.71 -22.44
N PHE A 263 -2.56 6.18 -22.25
CA PHE A 263 -3.79 5.37 -22.36
C PHE A 263 -4.16 5.01 -23.80
N THR A 264 -3.53 5.61 -24.81
CA THR A 264 -3.74 5.19 -26.22
C THR A 264 -2.93 3.95 -26.59
N LYS A 265 -1.97 3.55 -25.75
CA LYS A 265 -1.13 2.37 -26.01
C LYS A 265 -1.79 1.10 -25.51
N SER A 266 -2.03 0.13 -26.41
CA SER A 266 -2.68 -1.16 -26.11
C SER A 266 -2.01 -1.92 -24.93
N ASN A 267 -0.68 -1.90 -24.84
CA ASN A 267 0.04 -2.57 -23.76
C ASN A 267 -0.29 -2.00 -22.38
N VAL A 268 -0.54 -0.68 -22.30
CA VAL A 268 -0.92 -0.03 -21.04
C VAL A 268 -2.36 -0.37 -20.68
N LEU A 269 -3.28 -0.35 -21.65
CA LEU A 269 -4.67 -0.74 -21.44
C LEU A 269 -4.78 -2.20 -20.99
N ASN A 270 -4.04 -3.10 -21.62
CA ASN A 270 -3.99 -4.51 -21.21
C ASN A 270 -3.46 -4.65 -19.77
N GLY A 271 -2.41 -3.91 -19.40
CA GLY A 271 -1.90 -3.90 -18.03
C GLY A 271 -2.92 -3.38 -17.01
N LEU A 272 -3.65 -2.29 -17.34
CA LEU A 272 -4.72 -1.75 -16.50
C LEU A 272 -5.89 -2.74 -16.36
N PHE A 273 -6.27 -3.42 -17.43
CA PHE A 273 -7.31 -4.45 -17.39
C PHE A 273 -6.89 -5.62 -16.49
N MET A 274 -5.64 -6.09 -16.58
CA MET A 274 -5.11 -7.13 -15.68
C MET A 274 -5.11 -6.68 -14.21
N LEU A 275 -4.73 -5.41 -13.94
CA LEU A 275 -4.81 -4.85 -12.58
C LEU A 275 -6.24 -4.77 -12.06
N LEU A 276 -7.21 -4.45 -12.93
CA LEU A 276 -8.63 -4.45 -12.56
C LEU A 276 -9.09 -5.87 -12.20
N CYS A 277 -8.77 -6.86 -13.03
CA CYS A 277 -9.07 -8.27 -12.75
C CYS A 277 -8.42 -8.72 -11.42
N LEU A 278 -7.15 -8.37 -11.19
CA LEU A 278 -6.47 -8.64 -9.93
C LEU A 278 -7.21 -8.00 -8.75
N GLY A 279 -7.62 -6.74 -8.87
CA GLY A 279 -8.39 -6.02 -7.85
C GLY A 279 -9.71 -6.72 -7.51
N MET A 280 -10.42 -7.26 -8.50
CA MET A 280 -11.64 -8.04 -8.28
C MET A 280 -11.36 -9.32 -7.47
N PHE A 281 -10.30 -10.05 -7.79
CA PHE A 281 -9.89 -11.22 -6.99
C PHE A 281 -9.48 -10.84 -5.56
N LEU A 282 -8.75 -9.74 -5.38
CA LEU A 282 -8.39 -9.26 -4.04
C LEU A 282 -9.61 -8.84 -3.22
N GLY A 283 -10.66 -8.32 -3.87
CA GLY A 283 -11.95 -8.01 -3.25
C GLY A 283 -12.63 -9.21 -2.61
N THR A 284 -12.36 -10.44 -3.07
CA THR A 284 -12.87 -11.67 -2.46
C THR A 284 -12.39 -11.88 -1.02
N THR A 285 -11.33 -11.18 -0.59
CA THR A 285 -10.84 -11.23 0.80
C THR A 285 -11.91 -10.73 1.79
N SER A 286 -12.73 -9.77 1.39
CA SER A 286 -13.84 -9.30 2.23
C SER A 286 -14.89 -10.40 2.44
N LEU A 287 -15.24 -11.15 1.39
CA LEU A 287 -16.16 -12.29 1.49
C LEU A 287 -15.57 -13.40 2.37
N GLN A 288 -14.30 -13.71 2.20
CA GLN A 288 -13.58 -14.66 3.04
C GLN A 288 -13.61 -14.25 4.52
N ASN A 289 -13.39 -12.98 4.85
CA ASN A 289 -13.43 -12.48 6.21
C ASN A 289 -14.87 -12.54 6.80
N ILE A 290 -15.89 -12.23 6.00
CA ILE A 290 -17.29 -12.36 6.42
C ILE A 290 -17.61 -13.83 6.70
N PHE A 291 -17.17 -14.75 5.86
CA PHE A 291 -17.40 -16.17 6.05
C PHE A 291 -16.68 -16.70 7.29
N SER A 292 -15.39 -16.39 7.47
CA SER A 292 -14.60 -16.89 8.60
C SER A 292 -15.06 -16.32 9.94
N VAL A 293 -15.33 -15.03 10.03
CA VAL A 293 -15.73 -14.37 11.29
C VAL A 293 -17.23 -14.42 11.50
N GLY A 294 -18.03 -14.13 10.46
CA GLY A 294 -19.47 -13.99 10.58
C GLY A 294 -20.23 -15.31 10.55
N VAL A 295 -19.77 -16.31 9.77
CA VAL A 295 -20.44 -17.61 9.61
C VAL A 295 -19.80 -18.69 10.46
N LEU A 296 -18.47 -18.85 10.39
CA LEU A 296 -17.73 -19.85 11.16
C LEU A 296 -17.42 -19.43 12.61
N GLY A 297 -17.65 -18.16 12.96
CA GLY A 297 -17.44 -17.64 14.32
C GLY A 297 -15.97 -17.57 14.75
N TYR A 298 -15.04 -17.51 13.79
CA TYR A 298 -13.61 -17.40 14.14
C TYR A 298 -13.32 -16.04 14.78
N ASP A 299 -12.47 -16.05 15.79
CA ASP A 299 -11.93 -14.84 16.40
C ASP A 299 -11.03 -14.05 15.42
N GLN A 300 -10.82 -12.77 15.70
CA GLN A 300 -10.02 -11.89 14.84
C GLN A 300 -8.58 -12.37 14.66
N LEU A 301 -7.99 -12.99 15.69
CA LEU A 301 -6.63 -13.52 15.63
C LEU A 301 -6.54 -14.73 14.70
N THR A 302 -7.50 -15.65 14.79
CA THR A 302 -7.60 -16.81 13.90
C THR A 302 -7.81 -16.37 12.45
N ASN A 303 -8.66 -15.36 12.21
CA ASN A 303 -8.83 -14.79 10.87
C ASN A 303 -7.52 -14.15 10.34
N ALA A 304 -6.77 -13.44 11.19
CA ALA A 304 -5.45 -12.91 10.82
C ALA A 304 -4.43 -14.02 10.50
N LYS A 305 -4.46 -15.14 11.23
CA LYS A 305 -3.65 -16.33 10.93
C LYS A 305 -4.02 -16.93 9.58
N LEU A 306 -5.29 -17.00 9.21
CA LEU A 306 -5.71 -17.46 7.87
C LEU A 306 -5.09 -16.60 6.78
N ASN A 307 -5.11 -15.29 6.93
CA ASN A 307 -4.47 -14.39 5.96
C ASN A 307 -2.94 -14.59 5.90
N LEU A 308 -2.30 -14.89 7.04
CA LEU A 308 -0.86 -15.20 7.08
C LEU A 308 -0.52 -16.52 6.34
N MET A 309 -1.45 -17.48 6.24
CA MET A 309 -1.28 -18.72 5.47
C MET A 309 -1.09 -18.50 3.96
N MET A 310 -1.34 -17.30 3.44
CA MET A 310 -0.99 -16.94 2.07
C MET A 310 0.53 -16.80 1.86
N SER A 311 1.30 -16.55 2.93
CA SER A 311 2.73 -16.25 2.85
C SER A 311 3.57 -17.34 2.16
N PRO A 312 3.37 -18.65 2.37
CA PRO A 312 4.10 -19.69 1.64
C PRO A 312 3.84 -19.67 0.13
N GLY A 313 2.59 -19.39 -0.28
CA GLY A 313 2.24 -19.23 -1.69
C GLY A 313 2.93 -18.01 -2.31
N ILE A 314 2.94 -16.88 -1.62
CA ILE A 314 3.63 -15.65 -2.04
C ILE A 314 5.15 -15.92 -2.17
N LEU A 315 5.76 -16.61 -1.20
CA LEU A 315 7.18 -16.99 -1.26
C LEU A 315 7.49 -17.84 -2.49
N LEU A 316 6.69 -18.86 -2.74
CA LEU A 316 6.88 -19.72 -3.91
C LEU A 316 6.77 -18.93 -5.21
N ALA A 317 5.76 -18.07 -5.34
CA ALA A 317 5.60 -17.19 -6.50
C ALA A 317 6.83 -16.30 -6.71
N GLY A 318 7.36 -15.69 -5.63
CA GLY A 318 8.56 -14.87 -5.71
C GLY A 318 9.81 -15.64 -6.13
N ILE A 319 10.01 -16.86 -5.61
CA ILE A 319 11.11 -17.73 -6.02
C ILE A 319 10.98 -18.07 -7.51
N VAL A 320 9.79 -18.49 -7.96
CA VAL A 320 9.51 -18.79 -9.36
C VAL A 320 9.74 -17.56 -10.23
N ALA A 321 9.29 -16.36 -9.80
CA ALA A 321 9.50 -15.11 -10.52
C ALA A 321 10.99 -14.81 -10.73
N VAL A 322 11.83 -14.93 -9.69
CA VAL A 322 13.28 -14.72 -9.80
C VAL A 322 13.92 -15.65 -10.84
N PHE A 323 13.61 -16.94 -10.80
CA PHE A 323 14.12 -17.88 -11.79
C PHE A 323 13.57 -17.63 -13.19
N TRP A 324 12.31 -17.23 -13.30
CA TRP A 324 11.64 -16.95 -14.56
C TRP A 324 12.26 -15.77 -15.27
N PHE A 325 12.45 -14.65 -14.55
CA PHE A 325 13.06 -13.44 -15.08
C PHE A 325 14.55 -13.60 -15.38
N LYS A 326 15.27 -14.38 -14.58
CA LYS A 326 16.68 -14.68 -14.84
C LYS A 326 16.88 -15.45 -16.17
N LYS A 327 15.89 -16.26 -16.58
CA LYS A 327 15.91 -17.02 -17.84
C LYS A 327 15.21 -16.30 -19.00
N GLU A 328 14.84 -15.02 -18.84
CA GLU A 328 14.16 -14.19 -19.85
C GLU A 328 12.93 -14.87 -20.50
N ARG A 329 12.20 -15.68 -19.74
CA ARG A 329 11.04 -16.42 -20.24
C ARG A 329 9.85 -15.49 -20.47
N PRO A 330 8.88 -15.82 -21.37
CA PRO A 330 7.75 -14.98 -21.70
C PRO A 330 6.84 -14.73 -20.47
N LEU A 331 6.56 -13.46 -20.19
CA LEU A 331 5.70 -13.02 -19.06
C LEU A 331 4.29 -13.59 -19.12
N LYS A 332 3.76 -13.85 -20.34
CA LYS A 332 2.38 -14.33 -20.53
C LYS A 332 2.09 -15.61 -19.74
N MET A 333 3.01 -16.58 -19.75
CA MET A 333 2.83 -17.86 -19.03
C MET A 333 2.86 -17.66 -17.53
N PHE A 334 3.71 -16.74 -17.04
CA PHE A 334 3.80 -16.44 -15.61
C PHE A 334 2.51 -15.80 -15.11
N ILE A 335 2.02 -14.76 -15.80
CA ILE A 335 0.75 -14.10 -15.49
C ILE A 335 -0.42 -15.09 -15.56
N PHE A 336 -0.46 -15.94 -16.60
CA PHE A 336 -1.49 -16.97 -16.73
C PHE A 336 -1.48 -17.94 -15.54
N SER A 337 -0.33 -18.38 -15.06
CA SER A 337 -0.24 -19.27 -13.90
C SER A 337 -0.76 -18.61 -12.61
N GLY A 338 -0.52 -17.30 -12.43
CA GLY A 338 -1.04 -16.53 -11.30
C GLY A 338 -2.56 -16.44 -11.31
N PHE A 339 -3.15 -16.05 -12.46
CA PHE A 339 -4.61 -16.01 -12.60
C PHE A 339 -5.26 -17.39 -12.52
N ALA A 340 -4.62 -18.44 -13.05
CA ALA A 340 -5.10 -19.82 -12.92
C ALA A 340 -5.15 -20.25 -11.45
N ALA A 341 -4.13 -19.92 -10.65
CA ALA A 341 -4.13 -20.20 -9.21
C ALA A 341 -5.22 -19.44 -8.46
N MET A 342 -5.45 -18.16 -8.79
CA MET A 342 -6.55 -17.37 -8.21
C MET A 342 -7.92 -17.93 -8.59
N THR A 343 -8.09 -18.34 -9.84
CA THR A 343 -9.34 -18.98 -10.29
C THR A 343 -9.57 -20.32 -9.57
N ALA A 344 -8.52 -21.13 -9.43
CA ALA A 344 -8.61 -22.38 -8.67
C ALA A 344 -8.97 -22.12 -7.20
N TYR A 345 -8.38 -21.10 -6.56
CA TYR A 345 -8.80 -20.64 -5.22
C TYR A 345 -10.30 -20.33 -5.18
N ALA A 346 -10.79 -19.51 -6.13
CA ALA A 346 -12.19 -19.08 -6.14
C ALA A 346 -13.15 -20.27 -6.35
N VAL A 347 -12.80 -21.21 -7.23
CA VAL A 347 -13.59 -22.44 -7.48
C VAL A 347 -13.61 -23.34 -6.24
N ILE A 348 -12.47 -23.59 -5.60
CA ILE A 348 -12.40 -24.40 -4.38
C ILE A 348 -13.25 -23.74 -3.30
N MET A 349 -13.11 -22.43 -3.07
CA MET A 349 -13.91 -21.74 -2.05
C MET A 349 -15.40 -21.78 -2.36
N TYR A 350 -15.82 -21.63 -3.61
CA TYR A 350 -17.22 -21.70 -4.00
C TYR A 350 -17.88 -23.04 -3.62
N PHE A 351 -17.20 -24.15 -3.84
CA PHE A 351 -17.72 -25.48 -3.50
C PHE A 351 -17.52 -25.88 -2.03
N SER A 352 -16.58 -25.23 -1.33
CA SER A 352 -16.19 -25.61 0.03
C SER A 352 -16.77 -24.70 1.12
N MET A 353 -17.44 -23.59 0.79
CA MET A 353 -18.05 -22.68 1.77
C MET A 353 -19.32 -23.28 2.36
N VAL A 354 -19.15 -24.23 3.30
CA VAL A 354 -20.21 -24.88 4.06
C VAL A 354 -20.01 -24.64 5.57
N LEU A 355 -21.06 -24.81 6.38
CA LEU A 355 -21.03 -24.57 7.83
C LEU A 355 -20.02 -25.47 8.58
N GLU A 356 -19.73 -26.66 8.04
CA GLU A 356 -18.78 -27.62 8.62
C GLU A 356 -17.36 -27.49 8.04
N PHE A 357 -16.97 -26.29 7.62
CA PHE A 357 -15.68 -26.06 7.01
C PHE A 357 -14.54 -26.08 8.07
N ASN A 358 -13.76 -27.15 8.08
CA ASN A 358 -12.66 -27.33 9.02
C ASN A 358 -11.50 -26.37 8.75
N TYR A 359 -10.78 -25.97 9.82
CA TYR A 359 -9.64 -25.09 9.75
C TYR A 359 -8.54 -25.58 8.79
N GLU A 360 -8.32 -26.88 8.73
CA GLU A 360 -7.32 -27.49 7.84
C GLU A 360 -7.62 -27.31 6.34
N ASN A 361 -8.89 -27.18 5.98
CA ASN A 361 -9.33 -27.00 4.60
C ASN A 361 -8.92 -25.61 4.03
N TRP A 362 -8.50 -24.67 4.89
CA TRP A 362 -8.01 -23.36 4.46
C TRP A 362 -6.60 -23.38 3.86
N TYR A 363 -5.75 -24.37 4.17
CA TYR A 363 -4.36 -24.37 3.75
C TYR A 363 -4.19 -24.27 2.24
N LEU A 364 -4.86 -25.14 1.49
CA LEU A 364 -4.74 -25.19 0.04
C LEU A 364 -5.32 -23.93 -0.65
N PRO A 365 -6.52 -23.46 -0.34
CA PRO A 365 -7.06 -22.23 -0.91
C PRO A 365 -6.18 -21.01 -0.60
N MET A 366 -5.71 -20.86 0.64
CA MET A 366 -4.87 -19.73 1.01
C MET A 366 -3.50 -19.76 0.32
N PHE A 367 -2.92 -20.95 0.18
CA PHE A 367 -1.68 -21.12 -0.58
C PHE A 367 -1.86 -20.72 -2.06
N LEU A 368 -2.92 -21.18 -2.73
CA LEU A 368 -3.23 -20.82 -4.12
C LEU A 368 -3.49 -19.32 -4.29
N LYS A 369 -4.24 -18.72 -3.36
CA LYS A 369 -4.47 -17.27 -3.33
C LYS A 369 -3.15 -16.51 -3.18
N GLY A 370 -2.29 -16.96 -2.25
CA GLY A 370 -0.97 -16.38 -2.02
C GLY A 370 -0.08 -16.47 -3.26
N PHE A 371 -0.05 -17.63 -3.91
CA PHE A 371 0.71 -17.83 -5.15
C PHE A 371 0.21 -16.94 -6.29
N GLY A 372 -1.10 -16.80 -6.43
CA GLY A 372 -1.69 -15.95 -7.46
C GLY A 372 -1.47 -14.44 -7.22
N MET A 373 -1.36 -14.01 -5.94
CA MET A 373 -1.03 -12.62 -5.58
C MET A 373 0.45 -12.29 -5.79
N GLY A 374 1.36 -13.23 -5.52
CA GLY A 374 2.81 -13.05 -5.58
C GLY A 374 3.37 -13.10 -6.98
#